data_4fcebcff183378f7aae81c30aac06afc
#
_entry.id   4fcebcff183378f7aae81c30aac06afc
#
_cell.length_a   1.000
_cell.length_b   1.000
_cell.length_c   1.000
_cell.angle_alpha   90.00
_cell.angle_beta   90.00
_cell.angle_gamma   90.00
#
_symmetry.space_group_name_H-M   'P 1'
#
loop_
_entity.id
_entity.type
_entity.pdbx_description
1 polymer ?
#
loop_
_entity_poly.entity_id
_entity_poly.type
_entity_poly.pdbx_seq_one_letter_code
_entity_poly.pdbx_strand_id
1 'polypeptide(L)'
;MRIKAILSLCLFTLATAVSADEFIKINTDQVGLVLRAADNGRLYQSYLGKRLANESDLQHLPKGNEAYLTHGMEDYFEPAIEVHHNDANPSSLLKYVSHTSKNVQPGVDETVITLQDDKYPVTVKLHYVAYAKENIIKTFTEISHQEKKPLKLERYASAMLHFSRPAYYLTEFSGDWIYEATMSTT
;
A
#
# COMPACT_ATOMS: atom_id res chain seq x y z
N MET A 1 -60.08 1.32 32.69
CA MET A 1 -58.73 1.94 32.67
C MET A 1 -58.00 1.41 31.42
N ARG A 2 -57.91 2.22 30.37
CA ARG A 2 -57.31 1.80 29.07
C ARG A 2 -55.88 2.35 29.02
N ILE A 3 -54.91 1.45 29.04
CA ILE A 3 -53.48 1.76 28.89
C ILE A 3 -53.18 1.87 27.41
N LYS A 4 -52.83 3.07 26.94
CA LYS A 4 -52.32 3.30 25.56
C LYS A 4 -50.83 3.02 25.59
N ALA A 5 -50.40 1.96 24.91
CA ALA A 5 -48.99 1.69 24.62
C ALA A 5 -48.53 2.63 23.47
N ILE A 6 -47.59 3.50 23.77
CA ILE A 6 -46.92 4.33 22.74
C ILE A 6 -45.72 3.53 22.24
N LEU A 7 -45.82 3.05 21.01
CA LEU A 7 -44.72 2.37 20.29
C LEU A 7 -43.79 3.45 19.73
N SER A 8 -42.63 3.67 20.40
CA SER A 8 -41.60 4.58 19.91
C SER A 8 -40.79 3.88 18.83
N LEU A 9 -41.00 4.27 17.56
CA LEU A 9 -40.23 3.79 16.42
C LEU A 9 -38.90 4.54 16.36
N CYS A 10 -37.81 3.95 16.87
CA CYS A 10 -36.46 4.47 16.67
C CYS A 10 -36.02 4.23 15.23
N LEU A 11 -36.03 5.30 14.44
CA LEU A 11 -35.49 5.30 13.07
C LEU A 11 -33.95 5.35 13.18
N PHE A 12 -33.28 4.20 13.03
CA PHE A 12 -31.83 4.15 12.88
C PHE A 12 -31.51 4.59 11.45
N THR A 13 -31.11 5.84 11.29
CA THR A 13 -30.47 6.31 10.05
C THR A 13 -29.05 5.74 10.04
N LEU A 14 -28.81 4.71 9.22
CA LEU A 14 -27.46 4.34 8.82
C LEU A 14 -26.88 5.50 8.00
N ALA A 15 -26.06 6.33 8.63
CA ALA A 15 -25.21 7.24 7.88
C ALA A 15 -24.14 6.39 7.18
N THR A 16 -24.27 6.20 5.88
CA THR A 16 -23.19 5.73 5.03
C THR A 16 -22.15 6.83 5.03
N ALA A 17 -21.09 6.67 5.85
CA ALA A 17 -19.93 7.52 5.74
C ALA A 17 -19.33 7.28 4.34
N VAL A 18 -19.44 8.29 3.47
CA VAL A 18 -18.61 8.37 2.28
C VAL A 18 -17.19 8.55 2.81
N SER A 19 -16.40 7.50 2.74
CA SER A 19 -14.99 7.56 3.12
C SER A 19 -14.31 8.50 2.12
N ALA A 20 -13.89 9.66 2.60
CA ALA A 20 -13.01 10.52 1.81
C ALA A 20 -11.66 9.82 1.64
N ASP A 21 -10.96 10.08 0.54
CA ASP A 21 -9.61 9.58 0.32
C ASP A 21 -8.70 9.93 1.51
N GLU A 22 -7.94 8.94 1.98
CA GLU A 22 -6.99 9.10 3.08
C GLU A 22 -5.57 9.17 2.53
N PHE A 23 -4.81 10.21 2.89
CA PHE A 23 -3.42 10.38 2.50
C PHE A 23 -2.48 9.89 3.60
N ILE A 24 -1.62 8.94 3.27
CA ILE A 24 -0.62 8.35 4.15
C ILE A 24 0.73 8.90 3.74
N LYS A 25 1.36 9.69 4.61
CA LYS A 25 2.64 10.34 4.35
C LYS A 25 3.78 9.57 5.00
N ILE A 26 4.77 9.23 4.21
CA ILE A 26 6.02 8.60 4.64
C ILE A 26 7.14 9.58 4.29
N ASN A 27 7.67 10.26 5.29
CA ASN A 27 8.58 11.37 5.09
C ASN A 27 9.94 11.14 5.78
N THR A 28 10.99 11.54 5.08
CA THR A 28 12.29 11.85 5.66
C THR A 28 12.46 13.37 5.77
N ASP A 29 13.67 13.86 6.06
CA ASP A 29 13.91 15.32 6.07
C ASP A 29 13.73 15.94 4.68
N GLN A 30 14.09 15.22 3.60
CA GLN A 30 14.05 15.75 2.23
C GLN A 30 13.16 14.98 1.27
N VAL A 31 12.91 13.68 1.50
CA VAL A 31 12.11 12.83 0.62
C VAL A 31 10.73 12.62 1.19
N GLY A 32 9.71 12.67 0.34
CA GLY A 32 8.33 12.35 0.66
C GLY A 32 7.76 11.32 -0.29
N LEU A 33 7.14 10.28 0.27
CA LEU A 33 6.27 9.33 -0.40
C LEU A 33 4.87 9.55 0.13
N VAL A 34 3.90 9.76 -0.76
CA VAL A 34 2.49 9.88 -0.39
C VAL A 34 1.69 8.77 -1.04
N LEU A 35 1.07 7.97 -0.19
CA LEU A 35 0.11 6.96 -0.59
C LEU A 35 -1.31 7.47 -0.33
N ARG A 36 -2.25 6.99 -1.12
CA ARG A 36 -3.66 7.38 -1.06
C ARG A 36 -4.52 6.12 -0.98
N ALA A 37 -5.18 5.93 0.16
CA ALA A 37 -6.25 4.96 0.28
C ALA A 37 -7.53 5.60 -0.29
N ALA A 38 -7.98 5.12 -1.44
CA ALA A 38 -9.11 5.68 -2.15
C ALA A 38 -10.43 5.07 -1.69
N ASP A 39 -11.54 5.74 -2.02
CA ASP A 39 -12.91 5.33 -1.71
C ASP A 39 -13.30 3.94 -2.28
N ASN A 40 -12.63 3.51 -3.36
CA ASN A 40 -12.78 2.17 -3.93
C ASN A 40 -12.03 1.07 -3.14
N GLY A 41 -11.38 1.44 -2.04
CA GLY A 41 -10.60 0.54 -1.18
C GLY A 41 -9.20 0.20 -1.71
N ARG A 42 -8.78 0.75 -2.85
CA ARG A 42 -7.44 0.50 -3.40
C ARG A 42 -6.42 1.51 -2.87
N LEU A 43 -5.17 1.09 -2.77
CA LEU A 43 -4.05 1.91 -2.33
C LEU A 43 -3.25 2.38 -3.55
N TYR A 44 -3.05 3.69 -3.69
CA TYR A 44 -2.33 4.30 -4.82
C TYR A 44 -1.08 5.04 -4.33
N GLN A 45 -0.03 5.06 -5.16
CA GLN A 45 1.10 5.96 -4.98
C GLN A 45 0.79 7.26 -5.70
N SER A 46 0.45 8.30 -4.94
CA SER A 46 0.11 9.62 -5.48
C SER A 46 1.34 10.52 -5.70
N TYR A 47 2.40 10.30 -4.92
CA TYR A 47 3.61 11.12 -5.01
C TYR A 47 4.85 10.36 -4.53
N LEU A 48 5.97 10.62 -5.18
CA LEU A 48 7.32 10.30 -4.71
C LEU A 48 8.27 11.41 -5.18
N GLY A 49 8.96 12.07 -4.25
CA GLY A 49 9.84 13.17 -4.59
C GLY A 49 10.34 13.94 -3.38
N LYS A 50 10.64 15.22 -3.54
CA LYS A 50 11.00 16.10 -2.43
C LYS A 50 9.84 16.19 -1.44
N ARG A 51 10.14 16.17 -0.14
CA ARG A 51 9.13 16.34 0.92
C ARG A 51 8.24 17.56 0.66
N LEU A 52 6.93 17.34 0.67
CA LEU A 52 5.95 18.42 0.51
C LEU A 52 5.97 19.34 1.73
N ALA A 53 5.94 20.65 1.47
CA ALA A 53 6.00 21.66 2.52
C ALA A 53 4.62 21.97 3.12
N ASN A 54 3.56 21.91 2.30
CA ASN A 54 2.22 22.29 2.70
C ASN A 54 1.25 21.10 2.61
N GLU A 55 0.38 20.97 3.60
CA GLU A 55 -0.71 19.97 3.61
C GLU A 55 -1.72 20.23 2.47
N SER A 56 -1.92 21.48 2.06
CA SER A 56 -2.80 21.84 0.96
C SER A 56 -2.38 21.23 -0.38
N ASP A 57 -1.08 20.90 -0.54
CA ASP A 57 -0.56 20.31 -1.77
C ASP A 57 -1.10 18.89 -2.01
N LEU A 58 -1.48 18.19 -0.94
CA LEU A 58 -2.03 16.83 -1.01
C LEU A 58 -3.30 16.75 -1.87
N GLN A 59 -4.15 17.76 -1.79
CA GLN A 59 -5.43 17.80 -2.52
C GLN A 59 -5.23 17.94 -4.04
N HIS A 60 -4.06 18.39 -4.47
CA HIS A 60 -3.71 18.59 -5.88
C HIS A 60 -2.89 17.43 -6.47
N LEU A 61 -2.57 16.42 -5.66
CA LEU A 61 -1.84 15.26 -6.14
C LEU A 61 -2.71 14.42 -7.09
N PRO A 62 -2.13 13.87 -8.17
CA PRO A 62 -2.83 12.91 -9.00
C PRO A 62 -3.17 11.65 -8.19
N LYS A 63 -4.15 10.88 -8.65
CA LYS A 63 -4.45 9.58 -8.06
C LYS A 63 -3.22 8.67 -8.06
N GLY A 64 -2.47 8.68 -9.17
CA GLY A 64 -1.30 7.84 -9.35
C GLY A 64 -1.65 6.40 -9.75
N ASN A 65 -0.65 5.53 -9.69
CA ASN A 65 -0.79 4.11 -9.96
C ASN A 65 -0.96 3.33 -8.66
N GLU A 66 -1.49 2.11 -8.74
CA GLU A 66 -1.67 1.26 -7.57
C GLU A 66 -0.32 0.94 -6.91
N ALA A 67 -0.24 1.13 -5.60
CA ALA A 67 1.01 1.03 -4.85
C ALA A 67 1.47 -0.43 -4.62
N TYR A 68 0.55 -1.40 -4.71
CA TYR A 68 0.86 -2.82 -4.56
C TYR A 68 -0.14 -3.66 -5.36
N LEU A 69 0.11 -3.74 -6.67
CA LEU A 69 -0.77 -4.40 -7.64
C LEU A 69 -0.80 -5.91 -7.45
N THR A 70 -2.00 -6.48 -7.52
CA THR A 70 -2.20 -7.93 -7.46
C THR A 70 -2.44 -8.52 -8.85
N HIS A 71 -2.04 -9.78 -9.04
CA HIS A 71 -2.38 -10.51 -10.25
C HIS A 71 -3.90 -10.67 -10.40
N GLY A 72 -4.39 -10.58 -11.64
CA GLY A 72 -5.82 -10.70 -11.95
C GLY A 72 -6.60 -9.39 -11.91
N MET A 73 -5.92 -8.26 -11.63
CA MET A 73 -6.47 -6.92 -11.79
C MET A 73 -6.37 -6.45 -13.25
N GLU A 74 -7.15 -5.45 -13.61
CA GLU A 74 -7.24 -4.91 -14.98
C GLU A 74 -6.03 -4.06 -15.41
N ASP A 75 -4.98 -3.99 -14.61
CA ASP A 75 -3.79 -3.19 -14.89
C ASP A 75 -2.77 -3.98 -15.73
N TYR A 76 -2.11 -3.30 -16.66
CA TYR A 76 -1.13 -3.88 -17.58
C TYR A 76 0.31 -3.89 -17.02
N PHE A 77 0.49 -3.58 -15.75
CA PHE A 77 1.79 -3.62 -15.08
C PHE A 77 2.08 -5.01 -14.50
N GLU A 78 3.36 -5.32 -14.34
CA GLU A 78 3.78 -6.50 -13.59
C GLU A 78 3.23 -6.43 -12.16
N PRO A 79 2.56 -7.49 -11.66
CA PRO A 79 2.02 -7.48 -10.32
C PRO A 79 3.12 -7.54 -9.26
N ALA A 80 2.89 -6.85 -8.15
CA ALA A 80 3.74 -6.94 -6.96
C ALA A 80 3.55 -8.26 -6.21
N ILE A 81 2.38 -8.89 -6.34
CA ILE A 81 2.06 -10.17 -5.72
C ILE A 81 1.21 -11.04 -6.65
N GLU A 82 1.56 -12.32 -6.72
CA GLU A 82 0.80 -13.35 -7.41
C GLU A 82 0.68 -14.58 -6.51
N VAL A 83 -0.56 -14.95 -6.21
CA VAL A 83 -0.91 -16.04 -5.30
C VAL A 83 -1.88 -16.98 -6.02
N HIS A 84 -1.59 -18.28 -6.02
CA HIS A 84 -2.57 -19.28 -6.36
C HIS A 84 -3.24 -19.77 -5.08
N HIS A 85 -4.52 -19.45 -4.94
CA HIS A 85 -5.33 -19.85 -3.80
C HIS A 85 -5.55 -21.36 -3.76
N ASN A 86 -6.04 -21.88 -2.65
CA ASN A 86 -6.20 -23.33 -2.45
C ASN A 86 -7.23 -23.98 -3.40
N ASP A 87 -8.07 -23.19 -4.07
CA ASP A 87 -9.03 -23.59 -5.10
C ASP A 87 -8.48 -23.43 -6.54
N ALA A 88 -7.17 -23.13 -6.65
CA ALA A 88 -6.46 -22.85 -7.90
C ALA A 88 -6.83 -21.54 -8.58
N ASN A 89 -7.56 -20.63 -7.94
CA ASN A 89 -7.80 -19.30 -8.46
C ASN A 89 -6.51 -18.44 -8.32
N PRO A 90 -5.98 -17.85 -9.41
CA PRO A 90 -4.78 -17.01 -9.34
C PRO A 90 -5.08 -15.54 -9.05
N SER A 91 -6.36 -15.14 -9.01
CA SER A 91 -6.75 -13.72 -8.88
C SER A 91 -6.95 -13.33 -7.43
N SER A 92 -6.35 -12.21 -7.05
CA SER A 92 -6.51 -11.57 -5.75
C SER A 92 -6.95 -10.13 -5.90
N LEU A 93 -7.69 -9.63 -4.92
CA LEU A 93 -8.10 -8.23 -4.83
C LEU A 93 -7.80 -7.69 -3.43
N LEU A 94 -6.61 -7.17 -3.25
CA LEU A 94 -6.21 -6.55 -1.99
C LEU A 94 -6.86 -5.19 -1.82
N LYS A 95 -7.54 -5.00 -0.68
CA LYS A 95 -8.14 -3.74 -0.27
C LYS A 95 -7.44 -3.18 0.96
N TYR A 96 -7.31 -1.87 1.01
CA TYR A 96 -6.85 -1.15 2.19
C TYR A 96 -7.80 -1.37 3.36
N VAL A 97 -7.23 -1.71 4.51
CA VAL A 97 -7.97 -1.90 5.76
C VAL A 97 -7.64 -0.81 6.76
N SER A 98 -6.34 -0.56 6.96
CA SER A 98 -5.86 0.42 7.94
C SER A 98 -4.38 0.70 7.76
N HIS A 99 -3.90 1.76 8.41
CA HIS A 99 -2.47 1.96 8.61
C HIS A 99 -2.17 2.40 10.05
N THR A 100 -0.91 2.24 10.43
CA THR A 100 -0.37 2.77 11.69
C THR A 100 0.97 3.40 11.41
N SER A 101 1.25 4.54 12.05
CA SER A 101 2.57 5.17 12.02
C SER A 101 3.05 5.37 13.44
N LYS A 102 4.29 5.00 13.71
CA LYS A 102 4.92 5.10 15.03
C LYS A 102 6.38 5.51 14.90
N ASN A 103 6.85 6.30 15.85
CA ASN A 103 8.28 6.52 16.03
C ASN A 103 8.88 5.29 16.71
N VAL A 104 9.80 4.60 16.05
CA VAL A 104 10.44 3.36 16.56
C VAL A 104 11.74 3.65 17.27
N GLN A 105 12.41 4.75 16.89
CA GLN A 105 13.57 5.33 17.58
C GLN A 105 13.75 6.77 17.11
N PRO A 106 14.53 7.62 17.81
CA PRO A 106 14.73 9.01 17.42
C PRO A 106 15.14 9.16 15.96
N GLY A 107 14.30 9.86 15.18
CA GLY A 107 14.53 10.10 13.76
C GLY A 107 14.18 8.92 12.83
N VAL A 108 13.53 7.88 13.34
CA VAL A 108 13.06 6.75 12.52
C VAL A 108 11.59 6.47 12.78
N ASP A 109 10.79 6.64 11.74
CA ASP A 109 9.35 6.37 11.77
C ASP A 109 9.03 5.13 10.94
N GLU A 110 8.20 4.25 11.49
CA GLU A 110 7.65 3.10 10.78
C GLU A 110 6.16 3.32 10.47
N THR A 111 5.79 3.22 9.21
CA THR A 111 4.40 3.17 8.76
C THR A 111 4.11 1.77 8.24
N VAL A 112 3.09 1.13 8.79
CA VAL A 112 2.60 -0.19 8.39
C VAL A 112 1.21 -0.04 7.80
N ILE A 113 1.03 -0.47 6.55
CA ILE A 113 -0.25 -0.44 5.86
C ILE A 113 -0.75 -1.87 5.71
N THR A 114 -1.96 -2.13 6.17
CA THR A 114 -2.59 -3.44 6.09
C THR A 114 -3.55 -3.47 4.91
N LEU A 115 -3.33 -4.42 4.02
CA LEU A 115 -4.20 -4.79 2.92
C LEU A 115 -4.77 -6.18 3.18
N GLN A 116 -6.01 -6.41 2.77
CA GLN A 116 -6.66 -7.71 2.89
C GLN A 116 -7.38 -8.06 1.59
N ASP A 117 -7.31 -9.33 1.20
CA ASP A 117 -8.06 -9.79 0.04
C ASP A 117 -9.57 -9.79 0.32
N ASP A 118 -10.34 -9.41 -0.70
CA ASP A 118 -11.79 -9.24 -0.60
C ASP A 118 -12.55 -10.58 -0.45
N LYS A 119 -11.96 -11.68 -0.91
CA LYS A 119 -12.58 -13.00 -0.96
C LYS A 119 -11.84 -14.07 -0.16
N TYR A 120 -10.54 -13.95 -0.06
CA TYR A 120 -9.68 -14.94 0.56
C TYR A 120 -9.09 -14.40 1.87
N PRO A 121 -8.86 -15.26 2.88
CA PRO A 121 -8.25 -14.83 4.14
C PRO A 121 -6.72 -14.64 3.97
N VAL A 122 -6.34 -13.74 3.06
CA VAL A 122 -4.96 -13.34 2.78
C VAL A 122 -4.78 -11.90 3.21
N THR A 123 -3.75 -11.64 3.99
CA THR A 123 -3.38 -10.32 4.49
C THR A 123 -1.97 -9.99 4.07
N VAL A 124 -1.78 -8.78 3.57
CA VAL A 124 -0.48 -8.21 3.21
C VAL A 124 -0.25 -6.95 4.04
N LYS A 125 0.91 -6.86 4.70
CA LYS A 125 1.34 -5.65 5.38
C LYS A 125 2.54 -5.07 4.66
N LEU A 126 2.40 -3.83 4.24
CA LEU A 126 3.47 -3.04 3.62
C LEU A 126 4.13 -2.20 4.70
N HIS A 127 5.41 -2.44 4.93
CA HIS A 127 6.22 -1.72 5.91
C HIS A 127 7.08 -0.68 5.22
N TYR A 128 7.02 0.54 5.72
CA TYR A 128 7.84 1.67 5.30
C TYR A 128 8.57 2.23 6.52
N VAL A 129 9.88 2.07 6.58
CA VAL A 129 10.71 2.61 7.66
C VAL A 129 11.49 3.80 7.13
N ALA A 130 11.11 5.00 7.57
CA ALA A 130 11.70 6.25 7.13
C ALA A 130 12.81 6.70 8.11
N TYR A 131 14.03 6.78 7.62
CA TYR A 131 15.20 7.31 8.33
C TYR A 131 15.32 8.79 7.97
N ALA A 132 14.95 9.67 8.89
CA ALA A 132 14.79 11.10 8.62
C ALA A 132 16.07 11.74 8.09
N LYS A 133 17.18 11.62 8.80
CA LYS A 133 18.46 12.26 8.48
C LYS A 133 19.17 11.66 7.27
N GLU A 134 19.09 10.35 7.13
CA GLU A 134 19.71 9.60 6.04
C GLU A 134 18.95 9.76 4.72
N ASN A 135 17.72 10.25 4.78
CA ASN A 135 16.82 10.38 3.63
C ASN A 135 16.57 9.04 2.90
N ILE A 136 16.46 7.97 3.69
CA ILE A 136 16.22 6.61 3.22
C ILE A 136 14.84 6.15 3.68
N ILE A 137 14.09 5.51 2.79
CA ILE A 137 12.87 4.77 3.11
C ILE A 137 13.16 3.29 2.81
N LYS A 138 13.25 2.49 3.87
CA LYS A 138 13.36 1.03 3.77
C LYS A 138 11.96 0.44 3.64
N THR A 139 11.80 -0.50 2.73
CA THR A 139 10.52 -1.19 2.51
C THR A 139 10.67 -2.69 2.64
N PHE A 140 9.65 -3.33 3.18
CA PHE A 140 9.49 -4.79 3.15
C PHE A 140 8.02 -5.16 3.29
N THR A 141 7.70 -6.40 2.93
CA THR A 141 6.32 -6.89 2.89
C THR A 141 6.19 -8.12 3.79
N GLU A 142 5.12 -8.16 4.58
CA GLU A 142 4.71 -9.33 5.36
C GLU A 142 3.44 -9.90 4.71
N ILE A 143 3.44 -11.19 4.37
CA ILE A 143 2.32 -11.88 3.74
C ILE A 143 1.88 -13.01 4.67
N SER A 144 0.59 -13.06 4.97
CA SER A 144 -0.01 -14.10 5.81
C SER A 144 -1.35 -14.56 5.24
N HIS A 145 -1.72 -15.83 5.52
CA HIS A 145 -3.01 -16.37 5.12
C HIS A 145 -3.59 -17.30 6.18
N GLN A 146 -4.90 -17.48 6.13
CA GLN A 146 -5.65 -18.42 6.98
C GLN A 146 -6.52 -19.36 6.13
N GLU A 147 -6.13 -19.62 4.89
CA GLU A 147 -6.79 -20.61 4.06
C GLU A 147 -6.60 -22.02 4.65
N LYS A 148 -7.61 -22.88 4.47
CA LYS A 148 -7.65 -24.24 5.04
C LYS A 148 -6.55 -25.17 4.47
N LYS A 149 -6.06 -24.88 3.28
CA LYS A 149 -5.01 -25.62 2.58
C LYS A 149 -3.87 -24.66 2.20
N PRO A 150 -2.67 -25.15 1.91
CA PRO A 150 -1.58 -24.33 1.42
C PRO A 150 -1.99 -23.56 0.16
N LEU A 151 -1.60 -22.31 0.07
CA LEU A 151 -1.59 -21.53 -1.17
C LEU A 151 -0.17 -21.56 -1.77
N LYS A 152 -0.04 -21.21 -3.04
CA LYS A 152 1.26 -21.09 -3.70
C LYS A 152 1.54 -19.61 -3.95
N LEU A 153 2.64 -19.10 -3.39
CA LEU A 153 3.14 -17.75 -3.67
C LEU A 153 4.07 -17.85 -4.88
N GLU A 154 3.63 -17.33 -6.03
CA GLU A 154 4.40 -17.34 -7.28
C GLU A 154 5.34 -16.15 -7.37
N ARG A 155 4.87 -14.99 -6.91
CA ARG A 155 5.61 -13.74 -6.96
C ARG A 155 5.30 -12.87 -5.76
N TYR A 156 6.31 -12.15 -5.28
CA TYR A 156 6.13 -11.07 -4.32
C TYR A 156 7.23 -10.02 -4.48
N ALA A 157 6.89 -8.78 -4.14
CA ALA A 157 7.83 -7.67 -4.13
C ALA A 157 7.87 -7.01 -2.74
N SER A 158 9.02 -6.50 -2.35
CA SER A 158 9.18 -5.70 -1.13
C SER A 158 8.62 -4.29 -1.27
N ALA A 159 8.52 -3.80 -2.51
CA ALA A 159 7.89 -2.54 -2.88
C ALA A 159 7.54 -2.54 -4.36
N MET A 160 6.56 -1.73 -4.72
CA MET A 160 6.26 -1.34 -6.10
C MET A 160 6.32 0.19 -6.15
N LEU A 161 7.22 0.74 -6.95
CA LEU A 161 7.44 2.18 -7.02
C LEU A 161 7.18 2.67 -8.43
N HIS A 162 6.42 3.76 -8.54
CA HIS A 162 6.09 4.39 -9.80
C HIS A 162 6.80 5.74 -9.93
N PHE A 163 7.49 5.92 -11.06
CA PHE A 163 8.19 7.16 -11.39
C PHE A 163 7.43 7.88 -12.50
N SER A 164 6.92 9.07 -12.22
CA SER A 164 6.00 9.79 -13.08
C SER A 164 6.66 10.62 -14.19
N ARG A 165 8.00 10.67 -14.24
CA ARG A 165 8.75 11.46 -15.23
C ARG A 165 9.61 10.56 -16.10
N PRO A 166 9.75 10.84 -17.41
CA PRO A 166 10.79 10.26 -18.22
C PRO A 166 12.17 10.76 -17.75
N ALA A 167 13.23 10.03 -18.05
CA ALA A 167 14.61 10.37 -17.74
C ALA A 167 15.05 10.07 -16.28
N TYR A 168 14.70 8.90 -15.79
CA TYR A 168 15.43 8.26 -14.68
C TYR A 168 16.52 7.35 -15.27
N TYR A 169 17.64 7.28 -14.60
CA TYR A 169 18.68 6.30 -14.91
C TYR A 169 18.60 5.20 -13.84
N LEU A 170 18.49 3.96 -14.29
CA LEU A 170 18.64 2.80 -13.41
C LEU A 170 20.11 2.41 -13.40
N THR A 171 20.76 2.53 -12.26
CA THR A 171 22.11 1.98 -12.05
C THR A 171 21.98 0.71 -11.23
N GLU A 172 22.46 -0.38 -11.79
CA GLU A 172 22.47 -1.69 -11.13
C GLU A 172 23.87 -2.27 -11.07
N PHE A 173 24.08 -3.13 -10.10
CA PHE A 173 25.32 -3.86 -9.94
C PHE A 173 25.01 -5.34 -10.13
N SER A 174 25.62 -5.94 -11.12
CA SER A 174 25.57 -7.38 -11.35
C SER A 174 26.83 -8.04 -10.85
N GLY A 175 26.73 -9.26 -10.37
CA GLY A 175 27.86 -10.06 -9.96
C GLY A 175 27.81 -11.45 -10.58
N ASP A 176 28.98 -11.94 -11.01
CA ASP A 176 29.20 -13.30 -11.42
C ASP A 176 30.57 -13.74 -10.93
N TRP A 177 30.87 -15.02 -11.07
CA TRP A 177 32.21 -15.56 -10.78
C TRP A 177 33.27 -14.73 -11.52
N ILE A 178 34.16 -14.05 -10.79
CA ILE A 178 35.26 -13.17 -11.25
C ILE A 178 34.80 -11.72 -11.64
N TYR A 179 33.51 -11.47 -11.85
CA TYR A 179 32.99 -10.14 -12.18
C TYR A 179 32.04 -9.63 -11.07
N GLU A 180 32.61 -9.33 -9.91
CA GLU A 180 31.83 -8.79 -8.79
C GLU A 180 31.57 -7.28 -8.99
N ALA A 181 30.35 -6.86 -8.66
CA ALA A 181 29.91 -5.46 -8.64
C ALA A 181 30.12 -4.72 -9.96
N THR A 182 29.92 -5.36 -11.11
CA THR A 182 29.91 -4.68 -12.40
C THR A 182 28.72 -3.74 -12.48
N MET A 183 28.97 -2.45 -12.60
CA MET A 183 27.95 -1.42 -12.70
C MET A 183 27.46 -1.30 -14.13
N SER A 184 26.14 -1.32 -14.30
CA SER A 184 25.45 -0.94 -15.54
C SER A 184 24.46 0.18 -15.28
N THR A 185 24.26 1.05 -16.26
CA THR A 185 23.27 2.14 -16.20
C THR A 185 22.47 2.12 -17.48
N THR A 186 21.15 2.10 -17.33
CA THR A 186 20.18 2.10 -18.42
C THR A 186 19.29 3.32 -18.38
#